data_ab84f35fc4701772f6b7949f83776c8b
#
_entry.id   ab84f35fc4701772f6b7949f83776c8b
#
_cell.length_a   1.000
_cell.length_b   1.000
_cell.length_c   1.000
_cell.angle_alpha   90.00
_cell.angle_beta   90.00
_cell.angle_gamma   90.00
#
_symmetry.space_group_name_H-M   'P 1'
#
loop_
_entity.id
_entity.type
_entity.pdbx_description
1 polymer ?
#
loop_
_entity_poly.entity_id
_entity_poly.type
_entity_poly.pdbx_seq_one_letter_code
_entity_poly.pdbx_strand_id
1 'polypeptide(L)'
;MLNGLEHEILGTKCGLLDQMAMVFGRKNHASLINFTDLSVDYIAMPKSWRFKLVDSRIHRKLADIDYQSNDDYRSEHLVTENQRVTDALSSDAEHLGVLLNQSHHSLVKLGVSHPEVDEMVKNLQLTHGVFGARMMGGGYGGMILV
;
A
#
# COMPACT_ATOMS: atom_id res chain seq x y z
N MET A 1 21.67 -5.37 -4.20
CA MET A 1 22.27 -6.19 -3.12
C MET A 1 21.22 -6.73 -2.15
N LEU A 2 20.40 -5.92 -1.46
CA LEU A 2 19.36 -6.41 -0.52
C LEU A 2 18.30 -7.31 -1.18
N ASN A 3 17.80 -6.94 -2.36
CA ASN A 3 16.80 -7.71 -3.10
C ASN A 3 17.33 -9.11 -3.53
N GLY A 4 18.62 -9.21 -3.86
CA GLY A 4 19.26 -10.50 -4.17
C GLY A 4 19.31 -11.43 -2.93
N LEU A 5 19.59 -10.87 -1.75
CA LEU A 5 19.62 -11.64 -0.51
C LEU A 5 18.24 -12.19 -0.12
N GLU A 6 17.18 -11.39 -0.28
CA GLU A 6 15.80 -11.87 0.00
C GLU A 6 15.37 -12.96 -0.97
N HIS A 7 15.71 -12.84 -2.27
CA HIS A 7 15.43 -13.89 -3.25
C HIS A 7 16.20 -15.19 -2.96
N GLU A 8 17.49 -15.07 -2.58
CA GLU A 8 18.36 -16.24 -2.32
C GLU A 8 18.08 -16.90 -0.98
N ILE A 9 17.80 -16.12 0.08
CA ILE A 9 17.66 -16.66 1.44
C ILE A 9 16.20 -17.00 1.76
N LEU A 10 15.24 -16.16 1.37
CA LEU A 10 13.83 -16.33 1.71
C LEU A 10 13.01 -16.94 0.58
N GLY A 11 13.55 -17.07 -0.64
CA GLY A 11 12.85 -17.59 -1.80
C GLY A 11 11.66 -16.72 -2.26
N THR A 12 11.58 -15.47 -1.77
CA THR A 12 10.46 -14.56 -2.04
C THR A 12 10.76 -13.68 -3.24
N LYS A 13 9.87 -13.68 -4.23
CA LYS A 13 9.91 -12.72 -5.35
C LYS A 13 9.30 -11.40 -4.90
N CYS A 14 10.04 -10.60 -4.12
CA CYS A 14 9.59 -9.28 -3.68
C CYS A 14 10.09 -8.18 -4.62
N GLY A 15 9.31 -7.08 -4.71
CA GLY A 15 9.72 -5.86 -5.40
C GLY A 15 10.71 -5.03 -4.56
N LEU A 16 11.20 -3.93 -5.11
CA LEU A 16 12.15 -3.03 -4.45
C LEU A 16 11.50 -2.03 -3.49
N LEU A 17 10.16 -1.99 -3.40
CA LEU A 17 9.44 -0.95 -2.67
C LEU A 17 9.86 -0.87 -1.19
N ASP A 18 9.84 -2.00 -0.49
CA ASP A 18 10.09 -2.04 0.96
C ASP A 18 11.56 -1.69 1.25
N GLN A 19 12.50 -2.21 0.46
CA GLN A 19 13.93 -1.89 0.60
C GLN A 19 14.21 -0.41 0.34
N MET A 20 13.62 0.17 -0.72
CA MET A 20 13.77 1.59 -1.02
C MET A 20 13.13 2.46 0.06
N ALA A 21 11.95 2.09 0.55
CA ALA A 21 11.28 2.81 1.63
C ALA A 21 12.11 2.80 2.93
N MET A 22 12.75 1.67 3.28
CA MET A 22 13.62 1.58 4.45
C MET A 22 14.92 2.39 4.30
N VAL A 23 15.56 2.33 3.13
CA VAL A 23 16.85 3.00 2.89
C VAL A 23 16.69 4.50 2.73
N PHE A 24 15.65 4.92 2.02
CA PHE A 24 15.42 6.33 1.66
C PHE A 24 14.34 7.01 2.50
N GLY A 25 13.74 6.31 3.47
CA GLY A 25 12.73 6.89 4.34
C GLY A 25 13.23 8.15 5.08
N ARG A 26 12.47 9.23 5.07
CA ARG A 26 12.78 10.50 5.71
C ARG A 26 11.69 10.89 6.71
N LYS A 27 12.09 11.28 7.91
CA LYS A 27 11.15 11.73 8.94
C LYS A 27 10.27 12.89 8.42
N ASN A 28 8.97 12.78 8.66
CA ASN A 28 7.94 13.76 8.24
C ASN A 28 7.83 13.98 6.71
N HIS A 29 8.25 13.01 5.91
CA HIS A 29 8.09 13.04 4.47
C HIS A 29 7.49 11.72 3.97
N ALA A 30 6.66 11.81 2.95
CA ALA A 30 6.39 10.67 2.09
C ALA A 30 7.47 10.58 1.01
N SER A 31 7.84 9.36 0.64
CA SER A 31 8.79 9.11 -0.45
C SER A 31 8.03 8.74 -1.71
N LEU A 32 8.15 9.57 -2.74
CA LEU A 32 7.66 9.25 -4.08
C LEU A 32 8.78 8.52 -4.81
N ILE A 33 8.58 7.24 -5.11
CA ILE A 33 9.57 6.37 -5.72
C ILE A 33 9.19 6.11 -7.17
N ASN A 34 10.06 6.46 -8.10
CA ASN A 34 9.91 6.12 -9.50
C ASN A 34 10.74 4.86 -9.81
N PHE A 35 10.06 3.77 -10.13
CA PHE A 35 10.72 2.49 -10.42
C PHE A 35 11.34 2.40 -11.83
N THR A 36 11.11 3.40 -12.70
CA THR A 36 11.72 3.41 -14.04
C THR A 36 13.20 3.81 -13.98
N ASP A 37 13.52 4.80 -13.15
CA ASP A 37 14.88 5.35 -12.99
C ASP A 37 15.42 5.26 -11.56
N LEU A 38 14.64 4.66 -10.65
CA LEU A 38 14.94 4.50 -9.22
C LEU A 38 15.14 5.83 -8.47
N SER A 39 14.58 6.92 -8.98
CA SER A 39 14.61 8.21 -8.30
C SER A 39 13.66 8.23 -7.11
N VAL A 40 13.99 9.05 -6.11
CA VAL A 40 13.18 9.25 -4.89
C VAL A 40 13.01 10.73 -4.63
N ASP A 41 11.78 11.20 -4.69
CA ASP A 41 11.40 12.55 -4.30
C ASP A 41 10.76 12.56 -2.91
N TYR A 42 10.88 13.66 -2.20
CA TYR A 42 10.39 13.80 -0.83
C TYR A 42 9.27 14.83 -0.75
N ILE A 43 8.10 14.36 -0.32
CA ILE A 43 6.91 15.19 -0.13
C ILE A 43 6.77 15.47 1.36
N ALA A 44 6.87 16.73 1.76
CA ALA A 44 6.72 17.11 3.17
C ALA A 44 5.28 16.85 3.65
N MET A 45 5.15 16.09 4.73
CA MET A 45 3.85 15.76 5.30
C MET A 45 3.40 16.83 6.29
N PRO A 46 2.15 17.31 6.22
CA PRO A 46 1.61 18.27 7.18
C PRO A 46 1.67 17.73 8.61
N LYS A 47 2.16 18.55 9.55
CA LYS A 47 2.32 18.15 10.95
C LYS A 47 1.00 17.81 11.66
N SER A 48 -0.13 18.27 11.14
CA SER A 48 -1.47 17.98 11.66
C SER A 48 -1.97 16.59 11.27
N TRP A 49 -1.41 15.98 10.22
CA TRP A 49 -1.84 14.66 9.77
C TRP A 49 -1.36 13.58 10.73
N ARG A 50 -2.17 12.56 10.88
CA ARG A 50 -1.85 11.38 11.70
C ARG A 50 -2.10 10.13 10.88
N PHE A 51 -1.10 9.27 10.83
CA PHE A 51 -1.20 7.96 10.25
C PHE A 51 -1.06 6.92 11.33
N LYS A 52 -1.84 5.84 11.23
CA LYS A 52 -1.76 4.69 12.12
C LYS A 52 -1.67 3.41 11.32
N LEU A 53 -0.97 2.44 11.87
CA LEU A 53 -0.94 1.09 11.36
C LEU A 53 -1.75 0.21 12.29
N VAL A 54 -2.73 -0.49 11.72
CA VAL A 54 -3.57 -1.46 12.43
C VAL A 54 -3.20 -2.84 11.94
N ASP A 55 -2.79 -3.72 12.85
CA ASP A 55 -2.48 -5.10 12.52
C ASP A 55 -3.78 -5.89 12.33
N SER A 56 -3.98 -6.45 11.15
CA SER A 56 -5.13 -7.31 10.87
C SER A 56 -5.08 -8.64 11.61
N ARG A 57 -3.94 -9.03 12.18
CA ARG A 57 -3.65 -10.34 12.76
C ARG A 57 -3.78 -11.52 11.77
N ILE A 58 -4.00 -11.22 10.50
CA ILE A 58 -4.02 -12.22 9.43
C ILE A 58 -2.60 -12.35 8.92
N HIS A 59 -1.94 -13.41 9.37
CA HIS A 59 -0.57 -13.72 8.98
C HIS A 59 -0.59 -14.55 7.70
N ARG A 60 0.21 -14.12 6.73
CA ARG A 60 0.43 -14.85 5.48
C ARG A 60 1.88 -15.31 5.38
N LYS A 61 2.10 -16.44 4.77
CA LYS A 61 3.40 -16.80 4.23
C LYS A 61 3.39 -16.43 2.74
N LEU A 62 4.14 -15.39 2.37
CA LEU A 62 4.21 -14.92 0.98
C LEU A 62 4.62 -16.01 0.00
N ALA A 63 5.41 -16.99 0.47
CA ALA A 63 5.83 -18.15 -0.32
C ALA A 63 4.69 -19.13 -0.64
N ASP A 64 3.62 -19.14 0.16
CA ASP A 64 2.50 -20.09 0.02
C ASP A 64 1.31 -19.45 -0.76
N ILE A 65 1.43 -18.19 -1.16
CA ILE A 65 0.37 -17.51 -1.90
C ILE A 65 0.51 -17.82 -3.38
N ASP A 66 -0.43 -18.61 -3.88
CA ASP A 66 -0.70 -18.67 -5.31
C ASP A 66 -1.38 -17.34 -5.69
N TYR A 67 -0.60 -16.42 -6.31
CA TYR A 67 -1.08 -15.10 -6.72
C TYR A 67 -2.11 -15.24 -7.85
N GLN A 68 -3.31 -15.65 -7.51
CA GLN A 68 -4.46 -15.66 -8.42
C GLN A 68 -5.04 -14.23 -8.51
N SER A 69 -4.26 -13.32 -9.08
CA SER A 69 -4.79 -11.99 -9.37
C SER A 69 -5.72 -12.05 -10.57
N ASN A 70 -6.74 -11.21 -10.54
CA ASN A 70 -7.60 -11.00 -11.70
C ASN A 70 -6.77 -10.28 -12.79
N ASP A 71 -6.21 -11.06 -13.72
CA ASP A 71 -5.33 -10.54 -14.78
C ASP A 71 -6.05 -9.59 -15.72
N ASP A 72 -7.36 -9.77 -15.94
CA ASP A 72 -8.18 -8.87 -16.76
C ASP A 72 -8.26 -7.46 -16.14
N TYR A 73 -8.24 -7.37 -14.80
CA TYR A 73 -8.29 -6.11 -14.07
C TYR A 73 -6.90 -5.50 -13.78
N ARG A 74 -5.83 -6.25 -13.95
CA ARG A 74 -4.45 -5.84 -13.61
C ARG A 74 -4.04 -4.54 -14.32
N SER A 75 -4.31 -4.43 -15.61
CA SER A 75 -3.94 -3.23 -16.39
C SER A 75 -4.69 -1.99 -15.93
N GLU A 76 -5.99 -2.11 -15.63
CA GLU A 76 -6.81 -1.04 -15.08
C GLU A 76 -6.31 -0.64 -13.68
N HIS A 77 -6.01 -1.62 -12.83
CA HIS A 77 -5.44 -1.38 -11.51
C HIS A 77 -4.16 -0.56 -11.58
N LEU A 78 -3.19 -0.93 -12.42
CA LEU A 78 -1.92 -0.22 -12.57
C LEU A 78 -2.11 1.24 -13.01
N VAL A 79 -2.96 1.48 -14.01
CA VAL A 79 -3.24 2.84 -14.50
C VAL A 79 -3.90 3.68 -13.41
N THR A 80 -4.92 3.14 -12.74
CA THR A 80 -5.68 3.88 -11.73
C THR A 80 -4.88 4.09 -10.44
N GLU A 81 -4.00 3.16 -10.03
CA GLU A 81 -3.08 3.38 -8.89
C GLU A 81 -2.06 4.48 -9.19
N ASN A 82 -1.45 4.49 -10.36
CA ASN A 82 -0.52 5.56 -10.75
C ASN A 82 -1.21 6.93 -10.75
N GLN A 83 -2.46 7.00 -11.21
CA GLN A 83 -3.24 8.24 -11.14
C GLN A 83 -3.51 8.66 -9.69
N ARG A 84 -3.93 7.73 -8.81
CA ARG A 84 -4.13 8.00 -7.38
C ARG A 84 -2.86 8.50 -6.69
N VAL A 85 -1.70 7.94 -7.04
CA VAL A 85 -0.40 8.45 -6.53
C VAL A 85 -0.19 9.90 -6.97
N THR A 86 -0.44 10.23 -8.23
CA THR A 86 -0.32 11.59 -8.75
C THR A 86 -1.28 12.55 -8.03
N ASP A 87 -2.53 12.16 -7.87
CA ASP A 87 -3.57 12.98 -7.22
C ASP A 87 -3.24 13.20 -5.73
N ALA A 88 -2.61 12.22 -5.07
CA ALA A 88 -2.19 12.31 -3.68
C ALA A 88 -1.14 13.41 -3.43
N LEU A 89 -0.34 13.78 -4.44
CA LEU A 89 0.71 14.80 -4.28
C LEU A 89 0.16 16.20 -3.95
N SER A 90 -1.08 16.49 -4.34
CA SER A 90 -1.76 17.77 -4.10
C SER A 90 -3.00 17.66 -3.21
N SER A 91 -3.23 16.49 -2.59
CA SER A 91 -4.41 16.24 -1.77
C SER A 91 -4.31 16.89 -0.38
N ASP A 92 -5.46 17.25 0.19
CA ASP A 92 -5.62 17.43 1.63
C ASP A 92 -5.84 16.06 2.33
N ALA A 93 -6.03 16.08 3.65
CA ALA A 93 -6.20 14.84 4.43
C ALA A 93 -7.47 14.07 4.07
N GLU A 94 -8.58 14.77 3.81
CA GLU A 94 -9.86 14.14 3.47
C GLU A 94 -9.76 13.50 2.08
N HIS A 95 -9.20 14.22 1.11
CA HIS A 95 -9.03 13.69 -0.23
C HIS A 95 -8.04 12.52 -0.27
N LEU A 96 -6.92 12.59 0.49
CA LEU A 96 -6.02 11.45 0.62
C LEU A 96 -6.75 10.22 1.20
N GLY A 97 -7.63 10.42 2.18
CA GLY A 97 -8.46 9.36 2.74
C GLY A 97 -9.35 8.71 1.67
N VAL A 98 -9.98 9.51 0.80
CA VAL A 98 -10.78 9.00 -0.34
C VAL A 98 -9.90 8.17 -1.29
N LEU A 99 -8.69 8.65 -1.62
CA LEU A 99 -7.75 7.93 -2.49
C LEU A 99 -7.32 6.59 -1.86
N LEU A 100 -7.07 6.55 -0.55
CA LEU A 100 -6.76 5.30 0.17
C LEU A 100 -7.92 4.30 0.10
N ASN A 101 -9.17 4.77 0.28
CA ASN A 101 -10.36 3.92 0.18
C ASN A 101 -10.53 3.35 -1.22
N GLN A 102 -10.36 4.17 -2.25
CA GLN A 102 -10.41 3.74 -3.65
C GLN A 102 -9.31 2.72 -3.99
N SER A 103 -8.10 2.95 -3.47
CA SER A 103 -6.98 2.03 -3.63
C SER A 103 -7.27 0.67 -2.98
N HIS A 104 -7.83 0.64 -1.75
CA HIS A 104 -8.24 -0.62 -1.13
C HIS A 104 -9.29 -1.36 -1.97
N HIS A 105 -10.32 -0.66 -2.43
CA HIS A 105 -11.33 -1.25 -3.31
C HIS A 105 -10.74 -1.84 -4.60
N SER A 106 -9.72 -1.17 -5.16
CA SER A 106 -9.00 -1.67 -6.33
C SER A 106 -8.22 -2.96 -6.02
N LEU A 107 -7.61 -3.08 -4.81
CA LEU A 107 -6.96 -4.32 -4.37
C LEU A 107 -7.96 -5.48 -4.20
N VAL A 108 -9.16 -5.20 -3.68
CA VAL A 108 -10.26 -6.18 -3.59
C VAL A 108 -10.64 -6.70 -4.98
N LYS A 109 -10.87 -5.80 -5.94
CA LYS A 109 -11.19 -6.17 -7.33
C LYS A 109 -10.07 -6.97 -8.00
N LEU A 110 -8.82 -6.63 -7.70
CA LEU A 110 -7.65 -7.36 -8.19
C LEU A 110 -7.55 -8.78 -7.62
N GLY A 111 -8.29 -9.08 -6.54
CA GLY A 111 -8.29 -10.39 -5.90
C GLY A 111 -7.09 -10.63 -4.97
N VAL A 112 -6.40 -9.56 -4.54
CA VAL A 112 -5.24 -9.65 -3.64
C VAL A 112 -5.56 -9.26 -2.21
N SER A 113 -6.82 -9.13 -1.84
CA SER A 113 -7.26 -8.85 -0.48
C SER A 113 -7.73 -10.14 0.24
N HIS A 114 -8.17 -9.97 1.49
CA HIS A 114 -8.72 -11.03 2.32
C HIS A 114 -10.05 -10.57 2.93
N PRO A 115 -11.14 -11.36 2.92
CA PRO A 115 -12.47 -10.93 3.36
C PRO A 115 -12.50 -10.33 4.77
N GLU A 116 -11.76 -10.91 5.71
CA GLU A 116 -11.67 -10.37 7.08
C GLU A 116 -10.95 -9.01 7.12
N VAL A 117 -9.93 -8.80 6.28
CA VAL A 117 -9.26 -7.51 6.15
C VAL A 117 -10.20 -6.47 5.55
N ASP A 118 -10.99 -6.85 4.56
CA ASP A 118 -11.96 -5.98 3.91
C ASP A 118 -13.03 -5.50 4.90
N GLU A 119 -13.49 -6.40 5.78
CA GLU A 119 -14.42 -6.06 6.85
C GLU A 119 -13.77 -5.11 7.87
N MET A 120 -12.53 -5.38 8.28
CA MET A 120 -11.78 -4.48 9.17
C MET A 120 -11.59 -3.09 8.57
N VAL A 121 -11.19 -3.01 7.29
CA VAL A 121 -11.02 -1.74 6.58
C VAL A 121 -12.34 -0.99 6.53
N LYS A 122 -13.44 -1.65 6.20
CA LYS A 122 -14.78 -1.06 6.20
C LYS A 122 -15.16 -0.47 7.58
N ASN A 123 -14.89 -1.19 8.65
CA ASN A 123 -15.17 -0.72 10.02
C ASN A 123 -14.29 0.47 10.39
N LEU A 124 -13.02 0.48 9.99
CA LEU A 124 -12.12 1.62 10.18
C LEU A 124 -12.60 2.86 9.41
N GLN A 125 -13.04 2.69 8.17
CA GLN A 125 -13.58 3.79 7.34
C GLN A 125 -14.86 4.42 7.94
N LEU A 126 -15.63 3.66 8.71
CA LEU A 126 -16.81 4.15 9.43
C LEU A 126 -16.48 4.79 10.79
N THR A 127 -15.23 4.70 11.23
CA THR A 127 -14.81 5.22 12.54
C THR A 127 -14.68 6.74 12.49
N HIS A 128 -15.27 7.42 13.46
CA HIS A 128 -15.20 8.90 13.54
C HIS A 128 -13.74 9.39 13.59
N GLY A 129 -13.40 10.36 12.75
CA GLY A 129 -12.06 10.94 12.64
C GLY A 129 -11.10 10.17 11.73
N VAL A 130 -11.54 9.09 11.11
CA VAL A 130 -10.80 8.37 10.07
C VAL A 130 -11.25 8.88 8.70
N PHE A 131 -10.32 9.39 7.90
CA PHE A 131 -10.60 9.84 6.54
C PHE A 131 -10.50 8.70 5.53
N GLY A 132 -9.63 7.73 5.79
CA GLY A 132 -9.48 6.57 4.91
C GLY A 132 -8.70 5.44 5.54
N ALA A 133 -8.83 4.25 4.96
CA ALA A 133 -8.11 3.06 5.38
C ALA A 133 -7.86 2.14 4.18
N ARG A 134 -6.64 1.58 4.11
CA ARG A 134 -6.28 0.59 3.09
C ARG A 134 -5.31 -0.45 3.64
N MET A 135 -5.41 -1.66 3.13
CA MET A 135 -4.40 -2.70 3.35
C MET A 135 -3.07 -2.31 2.70
N MET A 136 -1.96 -2.65 3.34
CA MET A 136 -0.60 -2.37 2.87
C MET A 136 0.11 -3.61 2.34
N GLY A 137 1.16 -3.38 1.57
CA GLY A 137 2.07 -4.41 1.07
C GLY A 137 1.46 -5.28 -0.02
N GLY A 138 1.94 -6.50 -0.13
CA GLY A 138 1.60 -7.45 -1.21
C GLY A 138 0.22 -8.11 -1.11
N GLY A 139 -0.66 -7.68 -0.21
CA GLY A 139 -2.03 -8.21 -0.12
C GLY A 139 -2.22 -9.39 0.85
N TYR A 140 -3.40 -9.96 0.88
CA TYR A 140 -3.82 -11.15 1.66
C TYR A 140 -3.66 -11.07 3.18
N GLY A 141 -3.56 -9.90 3.78
CA GLY A 141 -3.39 -9.69 5.22
C GLY A 141 -2.31 -8.66 5.57
N GLY A 142 -1.84 -8.67 6.81
CA GLY A 142 -0.81 -7.77 7.33
C GLY A 142 -1.37 -6.47 7.87
N MET A 143 -0.69 -5.35 7.62
CA MET A 143 -1.04 -4.06 8.21
C MET A 143 -2.05 -3.30 7.35
N ILE A 144 -2.90 -2.53 8.03
CA ILE A 144 -3.83 -1.57 7.45
C ILE A 144 -3.33 -0.17 7.79
N LEU A 145 -3.15 0.68 6.78
CA LEU A 145 -2.87 2.11 6.95
C LEU A 145 -4.18 2.85 7.15
N VAL A 146 -4.21 3.71 8.18
CA VAL A 146 -5.34 4.56 8.53
C VAL A 146 -4.86 6.00 8.64
#